data_6b37308c75ce2088c5bf4af04ecdd3b5
#
_entry.id   6b37308c75ce2088c5bf4af04ecdd3b5
#
_cell.length_a   1.000
_cell.length_b   1.000
_cell.length_c   1.000
_cell.angle_alpha   90.00
_cell.angle_beta   90.00
_cell.angle_gamma   90.00
#
_symmetry.space_group_name_H-M   'P 1'
#
loop_
_entity.id
_entity.type
_entity.pdbx_description
1 polymer ?
#
loop_
_entity_poly.entity_id
_entity_poly.type
_entity_poly.pdbx_seq_one_letter_code
_entity_poly.pdbx_strand_id
1 'polypeptide(L)'
;MDFAANIPKHHSLDHLARPLVTVDDVLISHKNGQYAILLIQRRNEPFESCWAIPGGFILENEPPDCAAVRKLTSETNLKGISLMPIGVFGDQNRDPRGWMITMAYCAIVDQTAVNAFAGDDAADAKWFDLKWEKSGNDMSLSLTHDELVLRALLRKQEVTTSLGPNIRFDQLENYGIAFDHAKIIATAIERMIDFQDT
;
A
#
# COMPACT_ATOMS: atom_id res chain seq x y z
N MET A 1 32.61 1.99 -5.33
CA MET A 1 32.90 1.70 -6.76
C MET A 1 31.81 2.38 -7.57
N ASP A 2 32.19 3.29 -8.42
CA ASP A 2 31.22 3.96 -9.31
C ASP A 2 30.96 3.06 -10.52
N PHE A 3 29.90 2.29 -10.47
CA PHE A 3 29.50 1.40 -11.57
C PHE A 3 29.03 2.18 -12.82
N ALA A 4 28.71 3.47 -12.69
CA ALA A 4 28.27 4.28 -13.82
C ALA A 4 29.40 4.68 -14.77
N ALA A 5 30.66 4.72 -14.27
CA ALA A 5 31.81 5.18 -15.06
C ALA A 5 32.23 4.25 -16.20
N ASN A 6 31.72 3.02 -16.27
CA ASN A 6 32.12 2.00 -17.24
C ASN A 6 31.00 1.52 -18.17
N ILE A 7 29.86 2.17 -18.21
CA ILE A 7 28.80 1.82 -19.17
C ILE A 7 29.19 2.38 -20.54
N PRO A 8 29.41 1.54 -21.58
CA PRO A 8 29.70 2.04 -22.90
C PRO A 8 28.60 2.94 -23.43
N LYS A 9 28.93 4.06 -24.09
CA LYS A 9 27.96 5.06 -24.57
C LYS A 9 26.86 4.49 -25.48
N HIS A 10 27.08 3.35 -26.15
CA HIS A 10 26.09 2.65 -26.96
C HIS A 10 25.05 1.85 -26.11
N HIS A 11 25.18 1.81 -24.78
CA HIS A 11 24.24 1.21 -23.86
C HIS A 11 23.40 2.28 -23.13
N SER A 12 23.29 3.50 -23.68
CA SER A 12 22.36 4.50 -23.13
C SER A 12 20.95 3.94 -23.08
N LEU A 13 20.31 4.05 -21.90
CA LEU A 13 18.94 3.63 -21.65
C LEU A 13 17.93 4.76 -21.88
N ASP A 14 18.35 5.88 -22.44
CA ASP A 14 17.52 7.09 -22.62
C ASP A 14 16.33 6.87 -23.57
N HIS A 15 16.43 5.84 -24.44
CA HIS A 15 15.35 5.45 -25.36
C HIS A 15 14.26 4.59 -24.70
N LEU A 16 14.47 4.11 -23.45
CA LEU A 16 13.49 3.31 -22.74
C LEU A 16 12.55 4.19 -21.93
N ALA A 17 11.25 3.92 -22.06
CA ALA A 17 10.27 4.54 -21.20
C ALA A 17 10.48 4.07 -19.74
N ARG A 18 10.31 4.97 -18.79
CA ARG A 18 10.55 4.69 -17.36
C ARG A 18 9.30 4.99 -16.56
N PRO A 19 8.81 4.03 -15.76
CA PRO A 19 7.75 4.32 -14.80
C PRO A 19 8.25 5.24 -13.70
N LEU A 20 7.36 6.02 -13.12
CA LEU A 20 7.58 6.59 -11.80
C LEU A 20 7.38 5.48 -10.76
N VAL A 21 8.22 5.47 -9.74
CA VAL A 21 8.21 4.43 -8.72
C VAL A 21 7.79 5.02 -7.38
N THR A 22 6.85 4.33 -6.72
CA THR A 22 6.35 4.68 -5.39
C THR A 22 6.49 3.52 -4.42
N VAL A 23 6.28 3.80 -3.15
CA VAL A 23 6.09 2.83 -2.07
C VAL A 23 4.75 3.11 -1.40
N ASP A 24 4.07 2.07 -0.91
CA ASP A 24 2.81 2.17 -0.18
C ASP A 24 2.85 1.22 1.03
N ASP A 25 2.46 1.71 2.23
CA ASP A 25 2.65 1.03 3.51
C ASP A 25 1.31 0.68 4.17
N VAL A 26 1.01 -0.60 4.31
CA VAL A 26 -0.18 -1.10 5.00
C VAL A 26 0.16 -1.36 6.47
N LEU A 27 -0.33 -0.51 7.38
CA LEU A 27 -0.20 -0.74 8.80
C LEU A 27 -1.50 -1.28 9.36
N ILE A 28 -1.44 -2.49 9.91
CA ILE A 28 -2.57 -3.17 10.55
C ILE A 28 -2.28 -3.29 12.04
N SER A 29 -3.28 -3.01 12.86
CA SER A 29 -3.30 -3.31 14.28
C SER A 29 -4.27 -4.46 14.54
N HIS A 30 -3.89 -5.35 15.45
CA HIS A 30 -4.75 -6.44 15.91
C HIS A 30 -4.79 -6.47 17.44
N LYS A 31 -5.99 -6.31 17.99
CA LYS A 31 -6.22 -6.35 19.45
C LYS A 31 -7.56 -6.96 19.77
N ASN A 32 -7.58 -7.98 20.64
CA ASN A 32 -8.81 -8.65 21.10
C ASN A 32 -9.70 -9.16 19.94
N GLY A 33 -9.10 -9.68 18.86
CA GLY A 33 -9.84 -10.16 17.69
C GLY A 33 -10.38 -9.04 16.78
N GLN A 34 -10.06 -7.79 17.06
CA GLN A 34 -10.42 -6.65 16.22
C GLN A 34 -9.19 -6.17 15.43
N TYR A 35 -9.40 -5.87 14.17
CA TYR A 35 -8.37 -5.32 13.29
C TYR A 35 -8.66 -3.85 13.01
N ALA A 36 -7.60 -3.06 12.93
CA ALA A 36 -7.67 -1.68 12.45
C ALA A 36 -6.55 -1.43 11.44
N ILE A 37 -6.78 -0.49 10.54
CA ILE A 37 -5.82 -0.06 9.52
C ILE A 37 -5.58 1.44 9.63
N LEU A 38 -4.31 1.86 9.51
CA LEU A 38 -3.99 3.28 9.45
C LEU A 38 -4.14 3.80 8.03
N LEU A 39 -4.94 4.85 7.88
CA LEU A 39 -5.09 5.58 6.62
C LEU A 39 -4.78 7.06 6.83
N ILE A 40 -4.33 7.70 5.75
CA ILE A 40 -4.19 9.15 5.64
C ILE A 40 -5.27 9.71 4.71
N GLN A 41 -5.75 10.93 4.99
CA GLN A 41 -6.61 11.65 4.07
C GLN A 41 -5.75 12.46 3.10
N ARG A 42 -6.02 12.32 1.82
CA ARG A 42 -5.28 13.05 0.79
C ARG A 42 -5.68 14.53 0.77
N ARG A 43 -4.68 15.40 0.75
CA ARG A 43 -4.88 16.86 0.68
C ARG A 43 -5.05 17.37 -0.75
N ASN A 44 -4.46 16.70 -1.73
CA ASN A 44 -4.33 17.17 -3.10
C ASN A 44 -4.88 16.16 -4.12
N GLU A 45 -5.24 16.66 -5.30
CA GLU A 45 -5.55 15.84 -6.48
C GLU A 45 -4.35 14.96 -6.91
N PRO A 46 -4.58 13.82 -7.54
CA PRO A 46 -5.88 13.14 -7.73
C PRO A 46 -6.37 12.53 -6.43
N PHE A 47 -7.68 12.27 -6.33
CA PHE A 47 -8.34 11.69 -5.16
C PHE A 47 -8.26 12.59 -3.90
N GLU A 48 -8.37 13.91 -4.06
CA GLU A 48 -8.49 14.83 -2.93
C GLU A 48 -9.62 14.41 -2.00
N SER A 49 -9.40 14.52 -0.68
CA SER A 49 -10.31 14.09 0.38
C SER A 49 -10.58 12.58 0.49
N CYS A 50 -10.12 11.74 -0.45
CA CYS A 50 -10.15 10.29 -0.29
C CYS A 50 -9.10 9.81 0.72
N TRP A 51 -9.33 8.61 1.25
CA TRP A 51 -8.41 7.97 2.18
C TRP A 51 -7.47 7.01 1.44
N ALA A 52 -6.22 7.01 1.85
CA ALA A 52 -5.13 6.24 1.24
C ALA A 52 -4.29 5.56 2.31
N ILE A 53 -3.63 4.47 1.99
CA ILE A 53 -2.50 3.99 2.78
C ILE A 53 -1.35 5.00 2.66
N PRO A 54 -0.53 5.20 3.71
CA PRO A 54 0.68 6.03 3.64
C PRO A 54 1.60 5.60 2.51
N GLY A 55 2.24 6.55 1.82
CA GLY A 55 3.13 6.20 0.71
C GLY A 55 3.54 7.39 -0.14
N GLY A 56 4.30 7.12 -1.20
CA GLY A 56 4.71 8.15 -2.15
C GLY A 56 5.97 7.83 -2.92
N PHE A 57 6.50 8.83 -3.62
CA PHE A 57 7.62 8.64 -4.54
C PHE A 57 8.93 8.27 -3.84
N ILE A 58 9.67 7.36 -4.47
CA ILE A 58 11.07 7.08 -4.16
C ILE A 58 11.92 8.24 -4.68
N LEU A 59 12.91 8.68 -3.91
CA LEU A 59 13.87 9.69 -4.32
C LEU A 59 14.98 9.07 -5.17
N GLU A 60 15.72 9.91 -5.88
CA GLU A 60 16.88 9.47 -6.66
C GLU A 60 17.91 8.75 -5.75
N ASN A 61 18.36 7.58 -6.17
CA ASN A 61 19.30 6.71 -5.46
C ASN A 61 18.83 6.25 -4.05
N GLU A 62 17.54 6.35 -3.75
CA GLU A 62 16.97 5.86 -2.49
C GLU A 62 16.52 4.40 -2.64
N PRO A 63 16.96 3.49 -1.75
CA PRO A 63 16.40 2.13 -1.70
C PRO A 63 14.90 2.15 -1.35
N PRO A 64 14.09 1.26 -1.95
CA PRO A 64 12.64 1.21 -1.68
C PRO A 64 12.28 1.06 -0.20
N ASP A 65 13.01 0.21 0.54
CA ASP A 65 12.77 0.01 1.97
C ASP A 65 13.02 1.29 2.78
N CYS A 66 14.02 2.10 2.37
CA CYS A 66 14.29 3.40 2.99
C CYS A 66 13.18 4.41 2.67
N ALA A 67 12.70 4.41 1.41
CA ALA A 67 11.58 5.26 0.98
C ALA A 67 10.30 4.95 1.75
N ALA A 68 9.98 3.66 1.95
CA ALA A 68 8.83 3.21 2.74
C ALA A 68 8.89 3.77 4.17
N VAL A 69 9.99 3.54 4.90
CA VAL A 69 10.18 4.06 6.25
C VAL A 69 10.12 5.60 6.30
N ARG A 70 10.72 6.27 5.31
CA ARG A 70 10.71 7.74 5.23
C ARG A 70 9.29 8.27 5.03
N LYS A 71 8.54 7.70 4.06
CA LYS A 71 7.17 8.15 3.76
C LYS A 71 6.22 7.85 4.91
N LEU A 72 6.30 6.66 5.49
CA LEU A 72 5.56 6.35 6.71
C LEU A 72 5.84 7.38 7.81
N THR A 73 7.12 7.67 8.07
CA THR A 73 7.49 8.63 9.12
C THR A 73 7.01 10.04 8.81
N SER A 74 7.15 10.52 7.56
CA SER A 74 6.77 11.89 7.20
C SER A 74 5.26 12.13 7.24
N GLU A 75 4.46 11.13 6.86
CA GLU A 75 3.01 11.26 6.76
C GLU A 75 2.26 10.93 8.05
N THR A 76 2.85 10.11 8.93
CA THR A 76 2.19 9.61 10.14
C THR A 76 2.95 9.87 11.43
N ASN A 77 4.18 10.38 11.35
CA ASN A 77 5.12 10.56 12.46
C ASN A 77 5.50 9.25 13.19
N LEU A 78 5.25 8.08 12.59
CA LEU A 78 5.63 6.79 13.14
C LEU A 78 7.09 6.47 12.84
N LYS A 79 7.81 5.92 13.83
CA LYS A 79 9.23 5.57 13.72
C LYS A 79 9.50 4.18 14.28
N GLY A 80 10.55 3.54 13.76
CA GLY A 80 10.99 2.24 14.28
C GLY A 80 10.08 1.07 13.88
N ILE A 81 9.21 1.24 12.90
CA ILE A 81 8.37 0.16 12.38
C ILE A 81 9.17 -0.65 11.37
N SER A 82 9.22 -1.97 11.58
CA SER A 82 9.79 -2.90 10.62
C SER A 82 8.74 -3.25 9.56
N LEU A 83 9.00 -2.85 8.33
CA LEU A 83 8.11 -3.08 7.19
C LEU A 83 8.55 -4.32 6.41
N MET A 84 7.60 -5.16 6.02
CA MET A 84 7.80 -6.35 5.19
C MET A 84 7.23 -6.11 3.80
N PRO A 85 7.99 -6.35 2.70
CA PRO A 85 7.45 -6.23 1.36
C PRO A 85 6.39 -7.32 1.09
N ILE A 86 5.27 -6.92 0.50
CA ILE A 86 4.15 -7.83 0.19
C ILE A 86 3.89 -7.99 -1.29
N GLY A 87 4.37 -7.10 -2.13
CA GLY A 87 4.21 -7.21 -3.57
C GLY A 87 4.55 -5.95 -4.35
N VAL A 88 4.45 -6.09 -5.68
CA VAL A 88 4.62 -5.00 -6.64
C VAL A 88 3.33 -4.85 -7.42
N PHE A 89 2.83 -3.61 -7.54
CA PHE A 89 1.60 -3.26 -8.22
C PHE A 89 1.90 -2.29 -9.34
N GLY A 90 1.59 -2.66 -10.57
CA GLY A 90 1.94 -1.90 -11.77
C GLY A 90 0.88 -2.04 -12.86
N ASP A 91 -0.39 -2.27 -12.49
CA ASP A 91 -1.49 -2.37 -13.44
C ASP A 91 -1.62 -1.09 -14.25
N GLN A 92 -2.03 -1.22 -15.52
CA GLN A 92 -2.30 -0.09 -16.37
C GLN A 92 -3.37 0.80 -15.73
N ASN A 93 -3.13 2.11 -15.73
CA ASN A 93 -4.05 3.12 -15.18
C ASN A 93 -4.30 3.01 -13.66
N ARG A 94 -3.43 2.33 -12.90
CA ARG A 94 -3.52 2.33 -11.43
C ARG A 94 -3.45 3.74 -10.84
N ASP A 95 -2.76 4.64 -11.54
CA ASP A 95 -2.62 6.05 -11.18
C ASP A 95 -2.94 6.93 -12.40
N PRO A 96 -3.88 7.89 -12.30
CA PRO A 96 -4.25 8.75 -13.43
C PRO A 96 -3.15 9.74 -13.87
N ARG A 97 -2.11 9.93 -13.06
CA ARG A 97 -0.99 10.83 -13.38
C ARG A 97 -0.04 10.25 -14.41
N GLY A 98 -0.05 8.91 -14.63
CA GLY A 98 0.77 8.27 -15.63
C GLY A 98 1.21 6.85 -15.28
N TRP A 99 2.24 6.37 -15.95
CA TRP A 99 2.78 5.04 -15.73
C TRP A 99 3.53 4.97 -14.41
N MET A 100 2.93 4.28 -13.44
CA MET A 100 3.47 4.12 -12.10
C MET A 100 3.53 2.67 -11.65
N ILE A 101 4.57 2.36 -10.88
CA ILE A 101 4.75 1.08 -10.20
C ILE A 101 4.93 1.38 -8.71
N THR A 102 4.22 0.68 -7.84
CA THR A 102 4.45 0.75 -6.40
C THR A 102 4.97 -0.56 -5.85
N MET A 103 5.88 -0.46 -4.89
CA MET A 103 6.27 -1.55 -4.01
C MET A 103 5.51 -1.39 -2.71
N ALA A 104 4.68 -2.39 -2.39
CA ALA A 104 3.86 -2.36 -1.19
C ALA A 104 4.51 -3.11 -0.04
N TYR A 105 4.37 -2.53 1.15
CA TYR A 105 4.87 -3.08 2.40
C TYR A 105 3.75 -3.23 3.41
N CYS A 106 3.93 -4.08 4.41
CA CYS A 106 3.02 -4.14 5.55
C CYS A 106 3.75 -4.32 6.87
N ALA A 107 3.08 -3.93 7.95
CA ALA A 107 3.47 -4.24 9.31
C ALA A 107 2.24 -4.43 10.20
N ILE A 108 2.37 -5.31 11.20
CA ILE A 108 1.40 -5.42 12.30
C ILE A 108 1.99 -4.64 13.48
N VAL A 109 1.21 -3.70 14.02
CA VAL A 109 1.64 -2.80 15.08
C VAL A 109 0.63 -2.77 16.23
N ASP A 110 1.09 -2.41 17.43
CA ASP A 110 0.16 -2.11 18.54
C ASP A 110 -0.35 -0.66 18.38
N GLN A 111 -1.63 -0.52 18.06
CA GLN A 111 -2.30 0.78 17.90
C GLN A 111 -2.14 1.68 19.15
N THR A 112 -2.06 1.09 20.34
CA THR A 112 -1.95 1.86 21.58
C THR A 112 -0.55 2.40 21.82
N ALA A 113 0.47 1.78 21.19
CA ALA A 113 1.85 2.24 21.22
C ALA A 113 2.16 3.26 20.12
N VAL A 114 1.19 3.55 19.25
CA VAL A 114 1.40 4.27 17.99
C VAL A 114 0.42 5.43 17.88
N ASN A 115 0.91 6.65 18.17
CA ASN A 115 0.16 7.89 17.94
C ASN A 115 0.46 8.40 16.54
N ALA A 116 -0.45 8.13 15.60
CA ALA A 116 -0.33 8.67 14.25
C ALA A 116 -0.89 10.09 14.20
N PHE A 117 -0.14 11.01 13.60
CA PHE A 117 -0.57 12.38 13.31
C PHE A 117 -0.33 12.65 11.83
N ALA A 118 -1.27 13.37 11.21
CA ALA A 118 -1.08 13.82 9.85
C ALA A 118 0.18 14.69 9.71
N GLY A 119 1.02 14.36 8.76
CA GLY A 119 2.22 15.10 8.41
C GLY A 119 2.30 15.31 6.89
N ASP A 120 3.26 16.11 6.42
CA ASP A 120 3.56 16.36 5.02
C ASP A 120 2.30 16.64 4.17
N ASP A 121 2.01 15.81 3.18
CA ASP A 121 0.87 15.94 2.25
C ASP A 121 -0.46 15.36 2.79
N ALA A 122 -0.49 14.79 3.98
CA ALA A 122 -1.70 14.29 4.61
C ALA A 122 -2.53 15.44 5.23
N ALA A 123 -3.84 15.43 5.00
CA ALA A 123 -4.77 16.34 5.66
C ALA A 123 -5.16 15.81 7.05
N ASP A 124 -5.22 14.50 7.20
CA ASP A 124 -5.57 13.79 8.43
C ASP A 124 -4.93 12.39 8.42
N ALA A 125 -4.81 11.74 9.60
CA ALA A 125 -4.36 10.37 9.74
C ALA A 125 -5.19 9.67 10.82
N LYS A 126 -5.85 8.56 10.47
CA LYS A 126 -6.80 7.88 11.34
C LYS A 126 -6.68 6.37 11.26
N TRP A 127 -6.93 5.72 12.40
CA TRP A 127 -7.18 4.29 12.47
C TRP A 127 -8.62 4.00 12.13
N PHE A 128 -8.85 3.17 11.12
CA PHE A 128 -10.16 2.67 10.74
C PHE A 128 -10.31 1.23 11.22
N ASP A 129 -11.44 0.89 11.84
CA ASP A 129 -11.80 -0.51 12.08
C ASP A 129 -11.82 -1.24 10.73
N LEU A 130 -11.08 -2.33 10.62
CA LEU A 130 -10.94 -3.11 9.41
C LEU A 130 -11.75 -4.40 9.53
N LYS A 131 -12.72 -4.57 8.65
CA LYS A 131 -13.49 -5.80 8.48
C LYS A 131 -13.42 -6.27 7.05
N TRP A 132 -13.36 -7.57 6.85
CA TRP A 132 -13.47 -8.19 5.55
C TRP A 132 -14.31 -9.46 5.61
N GLU A 133 -15.00 -9.76 4.51
CA GLU A 133 -15.77 -10.98 4.34
C GLU A 133 -15.41 -11.60 3.00
N LYS A 134 -15.26 -12.92 2.99
CA LYS A 134 -14.98 -13.70 1.78
C LYS A 134 -16.23 -14.46 1.38
N SER A 135 -16.59 -14.38 0.09
CA SER A 135 -17.68 -15.12 -0.53
C SER A 135 -17.21 -15.70 -1.87
N GLY A 136 -16.83 -16.97 -1.88
CA GLY A 136 -16.16 -17.57 -3.03
C GLY A 136 -14.84 -16.86 -3.31
N ASN A 137 -14.70 -16.32 -4.52
CA ASN A 137 -13.53 -15.55 -4.94
C ASN A 137 -13.65 -14.05 -4.62
N ASP A 138 -14.77 -13.60 -4.10
CA ASP A 138 -14.96 -12.18 -3.82
C ASP A 138 -14.61 -11.87 -2.36
N MET A 139 -13.98 -10.72 -2.14
CA MET A 139 -13.67 -10.15 -0.84
C MET A 139 -14.29 -8.78 -0.74
N SER A 140 -15.17 -8.57 0.24
CA SER A 140 -15.65 -7.26 0.61
C SER A 140 -14.82 -6.68 1.74
N LEU A 141 -14.43 -5.40 1.61
CA LEU A 141 -13.75 -4.62 2.64
C LEU A 141 -14.71 -3.56 3.18
N SER A 142 -14.71 -3.40 4.51
CA SER A 142 -15.37 -2.30 5.20
C SER A 142 -14.39 -1.67 6.19
N LEU A 143 -14.11 -0.38 6.01
CA LEU A 143 -13.21 0.40 6.86
C LEU A 143 -14.05 1.48 7.52
N THR A 144 -14.12 1.52 8.86
CA THR A 144 -15.01 2.42 9.59
C THR A 144 -14.24 3.21 10.63
N HIS A 145 -14.55 4.51 10.72
CA HIS A 145 -14.08 5.40 11.78
C HIS A 145 -15.18 6.42 12.08
N ASP A 146 -15.78 6.35 13.26
CA ASP A 146 -17.00 7.11 13.60
C ASP A 146 -18.10 6.95 12.53
N GLU A 147 -18.52 8.04 11.91
CA GLU A 147 -19.52 8.03 10.82
C GLU A 147 -18.91 7.79 9.42
N LEU A 148 -17.58 7.74 9.30
CA LEU A 148 -16.90 7.48 8.03
C LEU A 148 -16.95 6.00 7.71
N VAL A 149 -17.41 5.67 6.50
CA VAL A 149 -17.46 4.30 6.00
C VAL A 149 -16.87 4.25 4.60
N LEU A 150 -15.73 3.55 4.48
CA LEU A 150 -15.12 3.26 3.19
C LEU A 150 -15.38 1.80 2.84
N ARG A 151 -15.57 1.49 1.57
CA ARG A 151 -15.90 0.14 1.12
C ARG A 151 -15.19 -0.20 -0.18
N ALA A 152 -14.85 -1.48 -0.35
CA ALA A 152 -14.43 -2.02 -1.63
C ALA A 152 -14.95 -3.44 -1.80
N LEU A 153 -15.23 -3.80 -3.05
CA LEU A 153 -15.48 -5.17 -3.47
C LEU A 153 -14.37 -5.58 -4.44
N LEU A 154 -13.72 -6.70 -4.14
CA LEU A 154 -12.58 -7.20 -4.89
C LEU A 154 -12.82 -8.64 -5.29
N ARG A 155 -12.29 -9.05 -6.44
CA ARG A 155 -12.28 -10.44 -6.90
C ARG A 155 -10.88 -11.00 -6.84
N LYS A 156 -10.68 -12.04 -6.05
CA LYS A 156 -9.44 -12.80 -5.96
C LYS A 156 -9.19 -13.56 -7.26
N GLN A 157 -8.01 -13.38 -7.82
CA GLN A 157 -7.45 -14.17 -8.90
C GLN A 157 -6.28 -14.97 -8.33
N GLU A 158 -6.35 -16.28 -8.44
CA GLU A 158 -5.32 -17.16 -7.94
C GLU A 158 -4.75 -18.02 -9.08
N VAL A 159 -3.43 -17.97 -9.23
CA VAL A 159 -2.70 -18.82 -10.17
C VAL A 159 -1.75 -19.69 -9.37
N THR A 160 -1.96 -21.00 -9.40
CA THR A 160 -1.06 -21.96 -8.75
C THR A 160 0.28 -21.99 -9.50
N THR A 161 1.37 -21.81 -8.77
CA THR A 161 2.72 -21.92 -9.30
C THR A 161 3.51 -22.99 -8.54
N SER A 162 4.69 -23.39 -9.04
CA SER A 162 5.58 -24.34 -8.37
C SER A 162 6.14 -23.82 -7.03
N LEU A 163 6.03 -22.52 -6.78
CA LEU A 163 6.49 -21.87 -5.54
C LEU A 163 5.32 -21.49 -4.61
N GLY A 164 4.10 -21.94 -4.94
CA GLY A 164 2.88 -21.63 -4.20
C GLY A 164 1.92 -20.73 -5.01
N PRO A 165 0.79 -20.31 -4.40
CA PRO A 165 -0.21 -19.51 -5.06
C PRO A 165 0.31 -18.08 -5.30
N ASN A 166 0.09 -17.58 -6.52
CA ASN A 166 0.21 -16.16 -6.84
C ASN A 166 -1.19 -15.54 -6.78
N ILE A 167 -1.42 -14.72 -5.77
CA ILE A 167 -2.73 -14.10 -5.51
C ILE A 167 -2.68 -12.65 -6.01
N ARG A 168 -3.71 -12.27 -6.76
CA ARG A 168 -3.99 -10.90 -7.20
C ARG A 168 -5.44 -10.56 -6.95
N PHE A 169 -5.78 -9.28 -6.95
CA PHE A 169 -7.14 -8.81 -6.81
C PHE A 169 -7.52 -7.88 -7.96
N ASP A 170 -8.71 -8.09 -8.52
CA ASP A 170 -9.38 -7.13 -9.38
C ASP A 170 -10.33 -6.30 -8.51
N GLN A 171 -10.29 -4.98 -8.64
CA GLN A 171 -11.20 -4.08 -7.94
C GLN A 171 -12.49 -3.95 -8.73
N LEU A 172 -13.61 -4.43 -8.16
CA LEU A 172 -14.92 -4.36 -8.77
C LEU A 172 -15.66 -3.06 -8.38
N GLU A 173 -15.58 -2.70 -7.09
CA GLU A 173 -16.19 -1.49 -6.54
C GLU A 173 -15.25 -0.85 -5.52
N ASN A 174 -15.31 0.49 -5.40
CA ASN A 174 -14.51 1.23 -4.43
C ASN A 174 -15.20 2.56 -4.07
N TYR A 175 -15.33 2.82 -2.77
CA TYR A 175 -15.91 4.04 -2.21
C TYR A 175 -14.98 4.63 -1.15
N GLY A 176 -14.38 5.77 -1.49
CA GLY A 176 -13.60 6.58 -0.55
C GLY A 176 -12.13 6.15 -0.36
N ILE A 177 -11.69 5.02 -0.94
CA ILE A 177 -10.29 4.59 -0.92
C ILE A 177 -9.62 5.09 -2.21
N ALA A 178 -8.47 5.75 -2.10
CA ALA A 178 -7.76 6.28 -3.25
C ALA A 178 -7.09 5.19 -4.09
N PHE A 179 -6.92 5.45 -5.38
CA PHE A 179 -6.18 4.61 -6.33
C PHE A 179 -6.66 3.14 -6.34
N ASP A 180 -5.71 2.22 -6.43
CA ASP A 180 -5.88 0.77 -6.28
C ASP A 180 -5.52 0.26 -4.88
N HIS A 181 -5.51 1.14 -3.87
CA HIS A 181 -5.08 0.82 -2.52
C HIS A 181 -5.93 -0.28 -1.87
N ALA A 182 -7.20 -0.43 -2.27
CA ALA A 182 -8.02 -1.56 -1.83
C ALA A 182 -7.41 -2.92 -2.21
N LYS A 183 -6.78 -3.05 -3.40
CA LYS A 183 -6.07 -4.26 -3.83
C LYS A 183 -4.85 -4.54 -2.95
N ILE A 184 -4.11 -3.49 -2.59
CA ILE A 184 -2.93 -3.60 -1.72
C ILE A 184 -3.34 -4.05 -0.32
N ILE A 185 -4.41 -3.46 0.23
CA ILE A 185 -4.98 -3.85 1.54
C ILE A 185 -5.43 -5.31 1.51
N ALA A 186 -6.16 -5.75 0.48
CA ALA A 186 -6.58 -7.14 0.35
C ALA A 186 -5.41 -8.12 0.28
N THR A 187 -4.33 -7.74 -0.42
CA THR A 187 -3.10 -8.54 -0.49
C THR A 187 -2.41 -8.63 0.88
N ALA A 188 -2.37 -7.54 1.65
CA ALA A 188 -1.83 -7.55 3.01
C ALA A 188 -2.63 -8.47 3.94
N ILE A 189 -3.98 -8.46 3.82
CA ILE A 189 -4.87 -9.34 4.59
C ILE A 189 -4.58 -10.82 4.26
N GLU A 190 -4.46 -11.21 2.99
CA GLU A 190 -4.12 -12.58 2.60
C GLU A 190 -2.78 -13.01 3.20
N ARG A 191 -1.74 -12.14 3.10
CA ARG A 191 -0.44 -12.41 3.70
C ARG A 191 -0.50 -12.57 5.22
N MET A 192 -1.30 -11.74 5.89
CA MET A 192 -1.47 -11.81 7.34
C MET A 192 -2.13 -13.13 7.77
N ILE A 193 -3.14 -13.61 7.04
CA ILE A 193 -3.83 -14.88 7.33
C ILE A 193 -2.86 -16.04 7.17
N ASP A 194 -2.09 -16.07 6.08
CA ASP A 194 -1.09 -17.13 5.83
C ASP A 194 -0.06 -17.25 6.98
N PHE A 195 0.28 -16.13 7.65
CA PHE A 195 1.19 -16.14 8.79
C PHE A 195 0.56 -16.59 10.12
N GLN A 196 -0.76 -16.47 10.27
CA GLN A 196 -1.44 -16.91 11.50
C GLN A 196 -1.73 -18.42 11.52
N ASP A 197 -1.76 -19.04 10.34
CA ASP A 197 -2.02 -20.48 10.18
C ASP A 197 -0.73 -21.34 10.19
N THR A 198 0.46 -20.72 10.38
CA THR A 198 1.78 -21.37 10.44
C THR A 198 2.30 -21.42 11.87
#